data_e6a98bbafc495ac8d126830648d5bdce
#
_entry.id   e6a98bbafc495ac8d126830648d5bdce
#
_cell.length_a   1.000
_cell.length_b   1.000
_cell.length_c   1.000
_cell.angle_alpha   90.00
_cell.angle_beta   90.00
_cell.angle_gamma   90.00
#
_symmetry.space_group_name_H-M   'P 1'
#
loop_
_entity.id
_entity.type
_entity.pdbx_description
1 polymer ?
#
loop_
_entity_poly.entity_id
_entity_poly.type
_entity_poly.pdbx_seq_one_letter_code
_entity_poly.pdbx_strand_id
1 'polypeptide(L)'
;IEQDKIPSMIFWGPPGVGKTTLAGIIAKRTNAQFINFSAVTSGIKEIKEVMAQAENSRRMGIKTLLFVDEIHRFNKAQQDAFLPYVEKGSIILIGATTENPSFEINSALLSRCRVFVLQALTEDDLARLIKNALKSPKGLGYLNVEITNHMIEMIAGFADGDARTALNTLEMAVTNGVISPDKTTVTEDVLKQCIGKKSLLYDKKGEEHYNLISALHKSMRNSDPDAAVYWLARMLEAGEDPLYVARRLVRFASEDIGM
;
A
#
# COMPACT_ATOMS: atom_id res chain seq x y z
N ILE A 1 16.76 -16.88 -4.38
CA ILE A 1 15.81 -17.25 -5.46
C ILE A 1 16.51 -18.22 -6.43
N GLU A 2 17.77 -17.99 -6.76
CA GLU A 2 18.54 -18.84 -7.71
C GLU A 2 18.77 -20.29 -7.22
N GLN A 3 18.66 -20.56 -5.91
CA GLN A 3 18.83 -21.89 -5.31
C GLN A 3 17.51 -22.59 -4.97
N ASP A 4 16.38 -22.11 -5.44
CA ASP A 4 15.04 -22.66 -5.21
C ASP A 4 14.67 -22.86 -3.70
N LYS A 5 15.39 -22.19 -2.80
CA LYS A 5 15.12 -22.16 -1.37
C LYS A 5 14.60 -20.77 -0.97
N ILE A 6 13.28 -20.64 -0.90
CA ILE A 6 12.63 -19.41 -0.50
C ILE A 6 12.12 -19.58 0.93
N PRO A 7 12.54 -18.73 1.88
CA PRO A 7 11.94 -18.69 3.21
C PRO A 7 10.55 -18.07 3.16
N SER A 8 9.73 -18.37 4.15
CA SER A 8 8.54 -17.54 4.42
C SER A 8 8.96 -16.13 4.79
N MET A 9 8.17 -15.11 4.40
CA MET A 9 8.55 -13.72 4.54
C MET A 9 7.36 -12.80 4.79
N ILE A 10 7.63 -11.65 5.35
CA ILE A 10 6.68 -10.55 5.54
C ILE A 10 7.19 -9.36 4.75
N PHE A 11 6.37 -8.84 3.87
CA PHE A 11 6.60 -7.57 3.17
C PHE A 11 5.92 -6.45 3.94
N TRP A 12 6.71 -5.60 4.56
CA TRP A 12 6.25 -4.43 5.28
C TRP A 12 6.62 -3.15 4.52
N GLY A 13 5.66 -2.27 4.32
CA GLY A 13 5.88 -0.99 3.66
C GLY A 13 4.58 -0.33 3.22
N PRO A 14 4.64 0.91 2.75
CA PRO A 14 3.48 1.70 2.39
C PRO A 14 2.65 1.06 1.27
N PRO A 15 1.41 1.50 1.06
CA PRO A 15 0.58 1.03 -0.04
C PRO A 15 1.23 1.33 -1.40
N GLY A 16 0.86 0.59 -2.43
CA GLY A 16 1.27 0.85 -3.81
C GLY A 16 2.74 0.59 -4.18
N VAL A 17 3.59 0.10 -3.25
CA VAL A 17 5.01 -0.19 -3.53
C VAL A 17 5.25 -1.52 -4.25
N GLY A 18 4.18 -2.24 -4.61
CA GLY A 18 4.30 -3.48 -5.40
C GLY A 18 4.47 -4.77 -4.60
N LYS A 19 4.06 -4.84 -3.33
CA LYS A 19 4.12 -6.05 -2.48
C LYS A 19 3.53 -7.28 -3.17
N THR A 20 2.31 -7.18 -3.67
CA THR A 20 1.60 -8.27 -4.39
C THR A 20 2.29 -8.63 -5.69
N THR A 21 2.78 -7.63 -6.44
CA THR A 21 3.51 -7.83 -7.70
C THR A 21 4.81 -8.61 -7.46
N LEU A 22 5.55 -8.22 -6.43
CA LEU A 22 6.81 -8.89 -6.06
C LEU A 22 6.55 -10.35 -5.68
N ALA A 23 5.51 -10.64 -4.89
CA ALA A 23 5.13 -12.01 -4.54
C ALA A 23 4.79 -12.84 -5.79
N GLY A 24 4.05 -12.27 -6.74
CA GLY A 24 3.73 -12.93 -8.01
C GLY A 24 4.97 -13.21 -8.88
N ILE A 25 5.96 -12.31 -8.89
CA ILE A 25 7.24 -12.52 -9.59
C ILE A 25 8.02 -13.66 -8.94
N ILE A 26 8.08 -13.70 -7.60
CA ILE A 26 8.75 -14.77 -6.86
C ILE A 26 8.10 -16.13 -7.19
N ALA A 27 6.77 -16.20 -7.15
CA ALA A 27 6.06 -17.43 -7.45
C ALA A 27 6.36 -17.96 -8.87
N LYS A 28 6.34 -17.08 -9.87
CA LYS A 28 6.66 -17.45 -11.26
C LYS A 28 8.10 -17.94 -11.43
N ARG A 29 9.06 -17.34 -10.72
CA ARG A 29 10.47 -17.74 -10.81
C ARG A 29 10.79 -19.06 -10.11
N THR A 30 9.91 -19.54 -9.25
CA THR A 30 10.12 -20.73 -8.42
C THR A 30 9.23 -21.91 -8.81
N ASN A 31 8.46 -21.79 -9.89
CA ASN A 31 7.48 -22.78 -10.32
C ASN A 31 6.55 -23.25 -9.20
N ALA A 32 6.29 -22.38 -8.21
CA ALA A 32 5.37 -22.68 -7.12
C ALA A 32 3.93 -22.36 -7.53
N GLN A 33 3.00 -23.17 -7.05
CA GLN A 33 1.57 -22.84 -7.13
C GLN A 33 1.33 -21.57 -6.32
N PHE A 34 0.86 -20.50 -6.96
CA PHE A 34 0.57 -19.22 -6.31
C PHE A 34 -0.89 -19.17 -5.89
N ILE A 35 -1.12 -18.98 -4.60
CA ILE A 35 -2.44 -18.73 -4.03
C ILE A 35 -2.45 -17.33 -3.45
N ASN A 36 -3.34 -16.47 -3.96
CA ASN A 36 -3.55 -15.13 -3.43
C ASN A 36 -4.74 -15.15 -2.46
N PHE A 37 -4.50 -14.72 -1.24
CA PHE A 37 -5.46 -14.77 -0.15
C PHE A 37 -5.60 -13.39 0.49
N SER A 38 -6.81 -12.92 0.68
CA SER A 38 -7.08 -11.62 1.30
C SER A 38 -7.58 -11.81 2.73
N ALA A 39 -6.89 -11.21 3.69
CA ALA A 39 -7.32 -11.22 5.08
C ALA A 39 -8.62 -10.43 5.33
N VAL A 40 -9.01 -9.57 4.39
CA VAL A 40 -10.23 -8.75 4.51
C VAL A 40 -11.50 -9.58 4.25
N THR A 41 -11.43 -10.54 3.32
CA THR A 41 -12.61 -11.28 2.84
C THR A 41 -12.65 -12.72 3.32
N SER A 42 -11.57 -13.23 3.93
CA SER A 42 -11.41 -14.64 4.23
C SER A 42 -11.49 -14.96 5.71
N GLY A 43 -12.22 -16.02 6.03
CA GLY A 43 -12.38 -16.54 7.38
C GLY A 43 -11.51 -17.77 7.67
N ILE A 44 -11.63 -18.31 8.88
CA ILE A 44 -10.85 -19.47 9.34
C ILE A 44 -11.15 -20.74 8.55
N LYS A 45 -12.35 -20.84 7.97
CA LYS A 45 -12.77 -22.00 7.17
C LYS A 45 -11.99 -22.04 5.87
N GLU A 46 -11.94 -20.93 5.16
CA GLU A 46 -11.19 -20.80 3.91
C GLU A 46 -9.69 -21.02 4.12
N ILE A 47 -9.13 -20.53 5.26
CA ILE A 47 -7.74 -20.83 5.63
C ILE A 47 -7.51 -22.34 5.70
N LYS A 48 -8.36 -23.07 6.39
CA LYS A 48 -8.24 -24.53 6.54
C LYS A 48 -8.35 -25.27 5.21
N GLU A 49 -9.23 -24.84 4.32
CA GLU A 49 -9.39 -25.43 2.98
C GLU A 49 -8.14 -25.23 2.13
N VAL A 50 -7.60 -24.02 2.11
CA VAL A 50 -6.33 -23.70 1.40
C VAL A 50 -5.16 -24.50 1.98
N MET A 51 -5.09 -24.64 3.31
CA MET A 51 -4.05 -25.44 3.96
C MET A 51 -4.13 -26.92 3.59
N ALA A 52 -5.33 -27.49 3.55
CA ALA A 52 -5.53 -28.88 3.11
C ALA A 52 -5.13 -29.08 1.64
N GLN A 53 -5.45 -28.13 0.78
CA GLN A 53 -5.01 -28.14 -0.62
C GLN A 53 -3.48 -28.08 -0.74
N ALA A 54 -2.82 -27.19 0.00
CA ALA A 54 -1.37 -27.06 0.00
C ALA A 54 -0.67 -28.33 0.49
N GLU A 55 -1.24 -29.01 1.50
CA GLU A 55 -0.69 -30.29 1.99
C GLU A 55 -0.82 -31.40 0.93
N ASN A 56 -1.92 -31.44 0.19
CA ASN A 56 -2.09 -32.37 -0.93
C ASN A 56 -1.11 -32.06 -2.06
N SER A 57 -0.93 -30.81 -2.44
CA SER A 57 0.03 -30.35 -3.44
C SER A 57 1.46 -30.74 -3.06
N ARG A 58 1.83 -30.57 -1.78
CA ARG A 58 3.13 -30.99 -1.26
C ARG A 58 3.39 -32.48 -1.41
N ARG A 59 2.38 -33.34 -1.17
CA ARG A 59 2.49 -34.79 -1.37
C ARG A 59 2.77 -35.16 -2.83
N MET A 60 2.38 -34.31 -3.77
CA MET A 60 2.66 -34.43 -5.21
C MET A 60 3.98 -33.75 -5.61
N GLY A 61 4.78 -33.24 -4.66
CA GLY A 61 6.03 -32.55 -4.93
C GLY A 61 5.86 -31.12 -5.41
N ILE A 62 4.65 -30.56 -5.36
CA ILE A 62 4.34 -29.18 -5.79
C ILE A 62 4.48 -28.24 -4.60
N LYS A 63 5.30 -27.22 -4.74
CA LYS A 63 5.44 -26.14 -3.75
C LYS A 63 4.25 -25.19 -3.85
N THR A 64 3.71 -24.77 -2.71
CA THR A 64 2.64 -23.77 -2.64
C THR A 64 3.19 -22.49 -2.02
N LEU A 65 3.08 -21.38 -2.75
CA LEU A 65 3.36 -20.04 -2.26
C LEU A 65 2.02 -19.38 -1.94
N LEU A 66 1.79 -19.14 -0.66
CA LEU A 66 0.59 -18.46 -0.17
C LEU A 66 0.92 -17.00 0.08
N PHE A 67 0.33 -16.11 -0.71
CA PHE A 67 0.39 -14.67 -0.49
C PHE A 67 -0.83 -14.24 0.32
N VAL A 68 -0.62 -13.60 1.45
CA VAL A 68 -1.69 -13.07 2.32
C VAL A 68 -1.58 -11.55 2.34
N ASP A 69 -2.52 -10.89 1.67
CA ASP A 69 -2.60 -9.43 1.69
C ASP A 69 -3.26 -8.95 2.99
N GLU A 70 -2.74 -7.83 3.53
CA GLU A 70 -3.18 -7.22 4.79
C GLU A 70 -3.22 -8.23 5.97
N ILE A 71 -2.16 -9.03 6.11
CA ILE A 71 -2.08 -10.13 7.10
C ILE A 71 -2.34 -9.67 8.54
N HIS A 72 -2.11 -8.40 8.85
CA HIS A 72 -2.38 -7.80 10.16
C HIS A 72 -3.88 -7.77 10.51
N ARG A 73 -4.79 -7.92 9.53
CA ARG A 73 -6.23 -7.98 9.76
C ARG A 73 -6.69 -9.33 10.30
N PHE A 74 -5.86 -10.35 10.21
CA PHE A 74 -6.13 -11.62 10.87
C PHE A 74 -5.91 -11.52 12.38
N ASN A 75 -6.85 -12.07 13.14
CA ASN A 75 -6.66 -12.24 14.58
C ASN A 75 -5.58 -13.30 14.88
N LYS A 76 -5.15 -13.38 16.14
CA LYS A 76 -4.08 -14.29 16.57
C LYS A 76 -4.38 -15.76 16.22
N ALA A 77 -5.62 -16.22 16.43
CA ALA A 77 -6.00 -17.61 16.12
C ALA A 77 -5.95 -17.93 14.61
N GLN A 78 -6.28 -16.95 13.76
CA GLN A 78 -6.17 -17.08 12.31
C GLN A 78 -4.70 -17.10 11.86
N GLN A 79 -3.85 -16.26 12.46
CA GLN A 79 -2.42 -16.27 12.19
C GLN A 79 -1.76 -17.58 12.66
N ASP A 80 -2.17 -18.11 13.82
CA ASP A 80 -1.68 -19.38 14.36
C ASP A 80 -2.03 -20.56 13.44
N ALA A 81 -3.13 -20.48 12.71
CA ALA A 81 -3.52 -21.54 11.78
C ALA A 81 -2.50 -21.80 10.67
N PHE A 82 -1.63 -20.84 10.35
CA PHE A 82 -0.57 -21.01 9.36
C PHE A 82 0.67 -21.75 9.92
N LEU A 83 0.92 -21.68 11.23
CA LEU A 83 2.15 -22.16 11.85
C LEU A 83 2.49 -23.61 11.49
N PRO A 84 1.59 -24.60 11.64
CA PRO A 84 1.92 -25.99 11.35
C PRO A 84 2.35 -26.23 9.90
N TYR A 85 1.83 -25.44 8.97
CA TYR A 85 2.07 -25.59 7.53
C TYR A 85 3.34 -24.88 7.09
N VAL A 86 3.67 -23.74 7.74
CA VAL A 86 4.95 -23.04 7.55
C VAL A 86 6.08 -23.89 8.11
N GLU A 87 5.93 -24.49 9.31
CA GLU A 87 6.93 -25.35 9.94
C GLU A 87 7.21 -26.61 9.14
N LYS A 88 6.17 -27.24 8.63
CA LYS A 88 6.29 -28.44 7.77
C LYS A 88 6.81 -28.13 6.36
N GLY A 89 6.85 -26.86 5.96
CA GLY A 89 7.17 -26.45 4.60
C GLY A 89 6.09 -26.83 3.57
N SER A 90 4.84 -27.03 4.02
CA SER A 90 3.69 -27.28 3.13
C SER A 90 3.30 -26.02 2.37
N ILE A 91 3.58 -24.85 2.97
CA ILE A 91 3.45 -23.54 2.33
C ILE A 91 4.72 -22.72 2.52
N ILE A 92 4.98 -21.85 1.55
CA ILE A 92 5.85 -20.71 1.68
C ILE A 92 4.93 -19.52 1.87
N LEU A 93 4.91 -18.94 3.07
CA LEU A 93 4.05 -17.81 3.39
C LEU A 93 4.73 -16.50 2.98
N ILE A 94 4.02 -15.67 2.22
CA ILE A 94 4.38 -14.26 2.00
C ILE A 94 3.23 -13.40 2.55
N GLY A 95 3.41 -12.84 3.74
CA GLY A 95 2.48 -11.86 4.30
C GLY A 95 2.81 -10.46 3.82
N ALA A 96 1.80 -9.68 3.45
CA ALA A 96 1.95 -8.26 3.16
C ALA A 96 1.21 -7.43 4.21
N THR A 97 1.83 -6.34 4.64
CA THR A 97 1.25 -5.42 5.63
C THR A 97 1.74 -4.00 5.43
N THR A 98 0.90 -3.04 5.75
CA THR A 98 1.26 -1.62 5.90
C THR A 98 1.61 -1.28 7.35
N GLU A 99 1.16 -2.08 8.30
CA GLU A 99 1.37 -1.89 9.73
C GLU A 99 2.69 -2.51 10.21
N ASN A 100 3.20 -2.04 11.35
CA ASN A 100 4.45 -2.58 11.90
C ASN A 100 4.26 -4.04 12.35
N PRO A 101 4.96 -4.99 11.71
CA PRO A 101 4.76 -6.41 11.96
C PRO A 101 5.11 -6.84 13.38
N SER A 102 5.94 -6.08 14.10
CA SER A 102 6.29 -6.38 15.50
C SER A 102 5.12 -6.23 16.48
N PHE A 103 4.11 -5.43 16.11
CA PHE A 103 2.93 -5.22 16.93
C PHE A 103 1.73 -6.05 16.46
N GLU A 104 1.62 -6.26 15.16
CA GLU A 104 0.41 -6.80 14.53
C GLU A 104 0.51 -8.28 14.19
N ILE A 105 1.74 -8.82 14.04
CA ILE A 105 1.93 -10.23 13.68
C ILE A 105 2.36 -11.02 14.92
N ASN A 106 1.72 -12.19 15.07
CA ASN A 106 2.06 -13.11 16.14
C ASN A 106 3.56 -13.44 16.13
N SER A 107 4.19 -13.33 17.29
CA SER A 107 5.63 -13.56 17.46
C SER A 107 6.10 -14.96 17.01
N ALA A 108 5.24 -15.98 17.18
CA ALA A 108 5.51 -17.33 16.71
C ALA A 108 5.57 -17.42 15.18
N LEU A 109 4.70 -16.69 14.47
CA LEU A 109 4.73 -16.60 13.01
C LEU A 109 5.89 -15.74 12.53
N LEU A 110 6.12 -14.60 13.20
CA LEU A 110 7.17 -13.66 12.85
C LEU A 110 8.57 -14.29 12.98
N SER A 111 8.81 -15.13 14.01
CA SER A 111 10.07 -15.84 14.18
C SER A 111 10.41 -16.84 13.07
N ARG A 112 9.42 -17.24 12.27
CA ARG A 112 9.56 -18.16 11.14
C ARG A 112 9.58 -17.48 9.78
N CYS A 113 9.45 -16.16 9.77
CA CYS A 113 9.42 -15.35 8.56
C CYS A 113 10.58 -14.34 8.56
N ARG A 114 11.10 -14.04 7.38
CA ARG A 114 12.02 -12.92 7.20
C ARG A 114 11.23 -11.66 6.88
N VAL A 115 11.48 -10.58 7.62
CA VAL A 115 10.86 -9.30 7.35
C VAL A 115 11.68 -8.54 6.31
N PHE A 116 11.01 -8.10 5.25
CA PHE A 116 11.56 -7.22 4.23
C PHE A 116 10.81 -5.90 4.27
N VAL A 117 11.55 -4.82 4.56
CA VAL A 117 11.00 -3.46 4.56
C VAL A 117 11.07 -2.93 3.13
N LEU A 118 9.92 -2.64 2.56
CA LEU A 118 9.79 -2.03 1.24
C LEU A 118 9.62 -0.52 1.42
N GLN A 119 10.51 0.24 0.79
CA GLN A 119 10.44 1.70 0.83
C GLN A 119 9.41 2.23 -0.16
N ALA A 120 8.91 3.44 0.07
CA ALA A 120 8.15 4.18 -0.91
C ALA A 120 8.97 4.33 -2.21
N LEU A 121 8.29 4.31 -3.34
CA LEU A 121 8.95 4.53 -4.64
C LEU A 121 9.38 5.99 -4.75
N THR A 122 10.54 6.23 -5.35
CA THR A 122 10.98 7.59 -5.65
C THR A 122 10.19 8.18 -6.83
N GLU A 123 10.17 9.50 -6.96
CA GLU A 123 9.56 10.16 -8.13
C GLU A 123 10.15 9.65 -9.45
N ASP A 124 11.47 9.40 -9.49
CA ASP A 124 12.15 8.82 -10.66
C ASP A 124 11.67 7.39 -10.97
N ASP A 125 11.42 6.58 -9.94
CA ASP A 125 10.87 5.23 -10.12
C ASP A 125 9.46 5.29 -10.68
N LEU A 126 8.64 6.19 -10.16
CA LEU A 126 7.27 6.42 -10.63
C LEU A 126 7.26 6.98 -12.07
N ALA A 127 8.14 7.93 -12.39
CA ALA A 127 8.26 8.44 -13.75
C ALA A 127 8.67 7.33 -14.75
N ARG A 128 9.61 6.46 -14.35
CA ARG A 128 9.98 5.28 -15.16
C ARG A 128 8.82 4.31 -15.32
N LEU A 129 8.04 4.07 -14.25
CA LEU A 129 6.86 3.21 -14.28
C LEU A 129 5.82 3.75 -15.26
N ILE A 130 5.52 5.04 -15.21
CA ILE A 130 4.58 5.72 -16.12
C ILE A 130 5.05 5.59 -17.57
N LYS A 131 6.32 5.88 -17.85
CA LYS A 131 6.91 5.75 -19.19
C LYS A 131 6.83 4.30 -19.70
N ASN A 132 7.03 3.32 -18.85
CA ASN A 132 6.88 1.92 -19.19
C ASN A 132 5.42 1.54 -19.47
N ALA A 133 4.47 2.04 -18.69
CA ALA A 133 3.03 1.82 -18.90
C ALA A 133 2.56 2.39 -20.24
N LEU A 134 3.06 3.56 -20.64
CA LEU A 134 2.77 4.19 -21.94
C LEU A 134 3.29 3.39 -23.14
N LYS A 135 4.39 2.63 -22.97
CA LYS A 135 5.02 1.85 -24.04
C LYS A 135 4.58 0.39 -24.08
N SER A 136 4.13 -0.15 -22.94
CA SER A 136 3.81 -1.57 -22.83
C SER A 136 2.51 -1.92 -23.56
N PRO A 137 2.49 -2.98 -24.36
CA PRO A 137 1.24 -3.50 -24.96
C PRO A 137 0.22 -3.95 -23.93
N LYS A 138 0.66 -4.28 -22.70
CA LYS A 138 -0.20 -4.63 -21.56
C LYS A 138 -0.69 -3.42 -20.78
N GLY A 139 -0.15 -2.24 -21.06
CA GLY A 139 -0.56 -0.96 -20.51
C GLY A 139 -1.29 -0.14 -21.58
N LEU A 140 -0.86 1.10 -21.77
CA LEU A 140 -1.43 2.05 -22.71
C LEU A 140 -0.71 2.08 -24.08
N GLY A 141 0.21 1.15 -24.34
CA GLY A 141 1.03 1.13 -25.54
C GLY A 141 0.26 0.83 -26.85
N TYR A 142 -1.02 0.44 -26.74
CA TYR A 142 -1.93 0.32 -27.88
C TYR A 142 -2.56 1.66 -28.27
N LEU A 143 -2.43 2.67 -27.41
CA LEU A 143 -2.87 4.05 -27.67
C LEU A 143 -1.62 4.88 -28.03
N ASN A 144 -1.75 5.75 -29.02
CA ASN A 144 -0.73 6.74 -29.31
C ASN A 144 -0.93 7.94 -28.38
N VAL A 145 -0.36 7.88 -27.16
CA VAL A 145 -0.55 8.90 -26.13
C VAL A 145 0.55 9.95 -26.21
N GLU A 146 0.15 11.20 -26.39
CA GLU A 146 1.03 12.36 -26.31
C GLU A 146 0.93 13.02 -24.93
N ILE A 147 2.01 12.93 -24.15
CA ILE A 147 2.13 13.50 -22.81
C ILE A 147 3.56 14.03 -22.62
N THR A 148 3.74 15.20 -22.02
CA THR A 148 5.06 15.79 -21.79
C THR A 148 5.77 15.16 -20.59
N ASN A 149 7.12 15.24 -20.57
CA ASN A 149 7.89 14.78 -19.41
C ASN A 149 7.51 15.54 -18.13
N HIS A 150 7.24 16.84 -18.23
CA HIS A 150 6.79 17.64 -17.10
C HIS A 150 5.47 17.10 -16.49
N MET A 151 4.51 16.73 -17.32
CA MET A 151 3.26 16.10 -16.84
C MET A 151 3.50 14.75 -16.16
N ILE A 152 4.45 13.96 -16.67
CA ILE A 152 4.85 12.69 -16.03
C ILE A 152 5.44 12.95 -14.64
N GLU A 153 6.27 13.95 -14.49
CA GLU A 153 6.85 14.39 -13.21
C GLU A 153 5.76 14.89 -12.26
N MET A 154 4.78 15.65 -12.75
CA MET A 154 3.61 16.08 -11.95
C MET A 154 2.81 14.88 -11.41
N ILE A 155 2.57 13.85 -12.24
CA ILE A 155 1.89 12.62 -11.80
C ILE A 155 2.74 11.89 -10.75
N ALA A 156 4.04 11.79 -10.96
CA ALA A 156 4.96 11.11 -10.06
C ALA A 156 5.02 11.80 -8.69
N GLY A 157 5.17 13.13 -8.66
CA GLY A 157 5.15 13.92 -7.42
C GLY A 157 3.82 13.81 -6.68
N PHE A 158 2.69 13.87 -7.42
CA PHE A 158 1.37 13.72 -6.84
C PHE A 158 1.12 12.32 -6.23
N ALA A 159 1.71 11.28 -6.81
CA ALA A 159 1.51 9.90 -6.35
C ALA A 159 2.25 9.57 -5.06
N ASP A 160 3.21 10.39 -4.63
CA ASP A 160 3.91 10.31 -3.35
C ASP A 160 4.34 8.89 -2.97
N GLY A 161 5.05 8.23 -3.88
CA GLY A 161 5.58 6.88 -3.68
C GLY A 161 4.61 5.71 -3.98
N ASP A 162 3.35 5.98 -4.32
CA ASP A 162 2.33 4.97 -4.62
C ASP A 162 2.17 4.75 -6.13
N ALA A 163 2.66 3.59 -6.64
CA ALA A 163 2.53 3.21 -8.05
C ALA A 163 1.07 3.06 -8.51
N ARG A 164 0.16 2.63 -7.64
CA ARG A 164 -1.25 2.48 -7.98
C ARG A 164 -1.89 3.84 -8.23
N THR A 165 -1.59 4.81 -7.37
CA THR A 165 -2.05 6.20 -7.54
C THR A 165 -1.47 6.81 -8.82
N ALA A 166 -0.18 6.60 -9.11
CA ALA A 166 0.45 7.08 -10.34
C ALA A 166 -0.22 6.53 -11.59
N LEU A 167 -0.42 5.21 -11.66
CA LEU A 167 -1.02 4.55 -12.81
C LEU A 167 -2.51 4.90 -12.99
N ASN A 168 -3.28 4.97 -11.91
CA ASN A 168 -4.68 5.38 -11.96
C ASN A 168 -4.83 6.84 -12.42
N THR A 169 -3.94 7.73 -11.98
CA THR A 169 -3.95 9.13 -12.40
C THR A 169 -3.59 9.24 -13.89
N LEU A 170 -2.60 8.48 -14.35
CA LEU A 170 -2.24 8.40 -15.76
C LEU A 170 -3.42 7.91 -16.61
N GLU A 171 -4.06 6.80 -16.21
CA GLU A 171 -5.20 6.22 -16.92
C GLU A 171 -6.36 7.22 -16.99
N MET A 172 -6.66 7.90 -15.89
CA MET A 172 -7.68 8.94 -15.84
C MET A 172 -7.34 10.12 -16.76
N ALA A 173 -6.09 10.57 -16.79
CA ALA A 173 -5.65 11.67 -17.64
C ALA A 173 -5.74 11.30 -19.13
N VAL A 174 -5.38 10.07 -19.49
CA VAL A 174 -5.49 9.57 -20.87
C VAL A 174 -6.94 9.40 -21.29
N THR A 175 -7.80 8.85 -20.43
CA THR A 175 -9.24 8.66 -20.71
C THR A 175 -9.98 9.99 -20.91
N ASN A 176 -9.56 11.04 -20.21
CA ASN A 176 -10.12 12.39 -20.35
C ASN A 176 -9.33 13.29 -21.33
N GLY A 177 -8.33 12.74 -21.99
CA GLY A 177 -7.52 13.46 -22.98
C GLY A 177 -8.29 13.80 -24.24
N VAL A 178 -7.72 14.69 -25.05
CA VAL A 178 -8.27 15.07 -26.35
C VAL A 178 -7.99 13.96 -27.35
N ILE A 179 -9.05 13.27 -27.80
CA ILE A 179 -8.95 12.18 -28.76
C ILE A 179 -8.94 12.76 -30.17
N SER A 180 -7.90 12.43 -30.95
CA SER A 180 -7.78 12.69 -32.40
C SER A 180 -7.71 11.35 -33.13
N PRO A 181 -7.92 11.29 -34.47
CA PRO A 181 -7.89 10.03 -35.23
C PRO A 181 -6.62 9.20 -35.01
N ASP A 182 -5.48 9.85 -34.82
CA ASP A 182 -4.16 9.20 -34.76
C ASP A 182 -3.52 9.19 -33.38
N LYS A 183 -4.07 9.97 -32.41
CA LYS A 183 -3.46 10.12 -31.09
C LYS A 183 -4.44 10.61 -30.03
N THR A 184 -4.10 10.33 -28.77
CA THR A 184 -4.73 10.94 -27.60
C THR A 184 -3.74 11.90 -26.94
N THR A 185 -4.10 13.17 -26.87
CA THR A 185 -3.25 14.21 -26.26
C THR A 185 -3.74 14.53 -24.84
N VAL A 186 -2.87 14.35 -23.85
CA VAL A 186 -3.14 14.79 -22.46
C VAL A 186 -2.74 16.26 -22.36
N THR A 187 -3.69 17.12 -21.99
CA THR A 187 -3.40 18.54 -21.75
C THR A 187 -3.14 18.78 -20.26
N GLU A 188 -2.42 19.87 -19.97
CA GLU A 188 -2.11 20.25 -18.59
C GLU A 188 -3.37 20.53 -17.76
N ASP A 189 -4.41 21.11 -18.38
CA ASP A 189 -5.69 21.41 -17.72
C ASP A 189 -6.44 20.11 -17.34
N VAL A 190 -6.45 19.11 -18.22
CA VAL A 190 -7.00 17.79 -17.93
C VAL A 190 -6.25 17.15 -16.77
N LEU A 191 -4.92 17.21 -16.78
CA LEU A 191 -4.10 16.65 -15.73
C LEU A 191 -4.35 17.36 -14.38
N LYS A 192 -4.41 18.69 -14.35
CA LYS A 192 -4.74 19.46 -13.14
C LYS A 192 -6.10 19.09 -12.57
N GLN A 193 -7.09 18.84 -13.42
CA GLN A 193 -8.41 18.37 -12.97
C GLN A 193 -8.36 16.96 -12.38
N CYS A 194 -7.54 16.07 -12.94
CA CYS A 194 -7.35 14.71 -12.40
C CYS A 194 -6.61 14.73 -11.05
N ILE A 195 -5.60 15.57 -10.91
CA ILE A 195 -4.81 15.74 -9.69
C ILE A 195 -5.63 16.51 -8.63
N GLY A 196 -6.27 17.64 -8.99
CA GLY A 196 -6.96 18.53 -8.05
C GLY A 196 -8.16 17.89 -7.34
N LYS A 197 -8.83 16.90 -7.96
CA LYS A 197 -9.91 16.14 -7.31
C LYS A 197 -9.41 15.18 -6.21
N LYS A 198 -8.12 14.89 -6.14
CA LYS A 198 -7.54 13.90 -5.22
C LYS A 198 -6.56 14.48 -4.20
N SER A 199 -6.13 15.74 -4.34
CA SER A 199 -5.14 16.34 -3.44
C SER A 199 -5.63 16.52 -1.99
N LEU A 200 -6.88 16.12 -1.71
CA LEU A 200 -7.51 16.18 -0.39
C LEU A 200 -7.86 14.80 0.17
N LEU A 201 -7.32 13.72 -0.37
CA LEU A 201 -7.47 12.39 0.24
C LEU A 201 -6.52 12.26 1.45
N TYR A 202 -6.92 12.92 2.50
CA TYR A 202 -6.48 12.68 3.86
C TYR A 202 -6.90 11.26 4.26
N ASP A 203 -5.93 10.43 4.63
CA ASP A 203 -6.24 9.11 5.18
C ASP A 203 -6.79 9.25 6.60
N LYS A 204 -8.14 9.36 6.69
CA LYS A 204 -8.88 9.56 7.95
C LYS A 204 -8.66 8.47 9.01
N LYS A 205 -7.94 7.40 8.70
CA LYS A 205 -7.69 6.26 9.59
C LYS A 205 -6.24 5.77 9.57
N GLY A 206 -5.36 6.41 8.83
CA GLY A 206 -3.95 6.02 8.70
C GLY A 206 -3.03 6.68 9.72
N GLU A 207 -1.77 6.32 9.66
CA GLU A 207 -0.69 6.81 10.54
C GLU A 207 -0.52 8.34 10.44
N GLU A 208 -0.73 8.93 9.27
CA GLU A 208 -0.71 10.38 9.03
C GLU A 208 -1.71 11.14 9.90
N HIS A 209 -2.93 10.61 10.07
CA HIS A 209 -3.95 11.19 10.95
C HIS A 209 -3.44 11.35 12.39
N TYR A 210 -2.82 10.29 12.93
CA TYR A 210 -2.28 10.32 14.29
C TYR A 210 -1.03 11.20 14.40
N ASN A 211 -0.21 11.23 13.35
CA ASN A 211 0.98 12.07 13.30
C ASN A 211 0.64 13.56 13.30
N LEU A 212 -0.35 13.98 12.51
CA LEU A 212 -0.78 15.38 12.43
C LEU A 212 -1.40 15.86 13.73
N ILE A 213 -2.30 15.09 14.36
CA ILE A 213 -2.87 15.47 15.66
C ILE A 213 -1.80 15.48 16.76
N SER A 214 -0.83 14.57 16.70
CA SER A 214 0.31 14.56 17.62
C SER A 214 1.21 15.78 17.44
N ALA A 215 1.47 16.18 16.19
CA ALA A 215 2.25 17.38 15.88
C ALA A 215 1.53 18.64 16.38
N LEU A 216 0.21 18.74 16.17
CA LEU A 216 -0.61 19.84 16.71
C LEU A 216 -0.50 19.92 18.25
N HIS A 217 -0.70 18.81 18.95
CA HIS A 217 -0.60 18.78 20.42
C HIS A 217 0.81 19.13 20.92
N LYS A 218 1.87 18.61 20.26
CA LYS A 218 3.26 18.95 20.61
C LYS A 218 3.57 20.43 20.41
N SER A 219 3.08 21.03 19.32
CA SER A 219 3.26 22.48 19.06
C SER A 219 2.59 23.31 20.15
N MET A 220 1.36 22.96 20.55
CA MET A 220 0.66 23.63 21.64
C MET A 220 1.37 23.47 22.98
N ARG A 221 1.88 22.29 23.33
CA ARG A 221 2.66 22.05 24.56
C ARG A 221 3.95 22.86 24.58
N ASN A 222 4.58 23.06 23.42
CA ASN A 222 5.78 23.88 23.29
C ASN A 222 5.48 25.38 23.24
N SER A 223 4.21 25.80 23.36
CA SER A 223 3.78 27.19 23.22
C SER A 223 4.23 27.84 21.90
N ASP A 224 4.21 27.06 20.81
CA ASP A 224 4.51 27.52 19.46
C ASP A 224 3.19 27.74 18.69
N PRO A 225 2.65 28.97 18.68
CA PRO A 225 1.37 29.27 18.06
C PRO A 225 1.42 29.12 16.53
N ASP A 226 2.53 29.46 15.90
CA ASP A 226 2.67 29.43 14.44
C ASP A 226 2.64 27.98 13.94
N ALA A 227 3.40 27.09 14.58
CA ALA A 227 3.38 25.68 14.28
C ALA A 227 2.00 25.05 14.59
N ALA A 228 1.35 25.45 15.69
CA ALA A 228 0.01 24.93 16.05
C ALA A 228 -1.03 25.33 14.99
N VAL A 229 -1.04 26.59 14.56
CA VAL A 229 -1.96 27.07 13.51
C VAL A 229 -1.65 26.39 12.17
N TYR A 230 -0.40 26.18 11.82
CA TYR A 230 0.00 25.46 10.61
C TYR A 230 -0.56 24.03 10.59
N TRP A 231 -0.35 23.26 11.65
CA TRP A 231 -0.85 21.88 11.72
C TRP A 231 -2.37 21.80 11.74
N LEU A 232 -3.03 22.75 12.43
CA LEU A 232 -4.49 22.87 12.43
C LEU A 232 -5.02 23.13 11.02
N ALA A 233 -4.48 24.14 10.34
CA ALA A 233 -4.88 24.50 8.99
C ALA A 233 -4.68 23.33 8.02
N ARG A 234 -3.53 22.66 8.11
CA ARG A 234 -3.21 21.47 7.29
C ARG A 234 -4.22 20.33 7.50
N MET A 235 -4.65 20.07 8.73
CA MET A 235 -5.67 19.05 9.02
C MET A 235 -7.03 19.43 8.41
N LEU A 236 -7.46 20.67 8.57
CA LEU A 236 -8.74 21.15 8.04
C LEU A 236 -8.75 21.18 6.50
N GLU A 237 -7.67 21.65 5.88
CA GLU A 237 -7.50 21.66 4.43
C GLU A 237 -7.46 20.25 3.83
N ALA A 238 -6.86 19.30 4.55
CA ALA A 238 -6.87 17.89 4.19
C ALA A 238 -8.24 17.20 4.39
N GLY A 239 -9.27 17.92 4.87
CA GLY A 239 -10.64 17.43 5.01
C GLY A 239 -10.92 16.66 6.30
N GLU A 240 -10.13 16.91 7.37
CA GLU A 240 -10.44 16.37 8.70
C GLU A 240 -11.76 16.94 9.22
N ASP A 241 -12.49 16.11 9.98
CA ASP A 241 -13.72 16.54 10.63
C ASP A 241 -13.44 17.66 11.66
N PRO A 242 -13.94 18.89 11.47
CA PRO A 242 -13.73 19.98 12.41
C PRO A 242 -14.18 19.64 13.83
N LEU A 243 -15.22 18.83 13.99
CA LEU A 243 -15.69 18.38 15.31
C LEU A 243 -14.71 17.41 15.97
N TYR A 244 -14.02 16.60 15.19
CA TYR A 244 -12.93 15.75 15.70
C TYR A 244 -11.80 16.62 16.24
N VAL A 245 -11.33 17.58 15.44
CA VAL A 245 -10.27 18.50 15.84
C VAL A 245 -10.68 19.28 17.09
N ALA A 246 -11.90 19.85 17.12
CA ALA A 246 -12.42 20.56 18.27
C ALA A 246 -12.42 19.71 19.54
N ARG A 247 -12.87 18.47 19.49
CA ARG A 247 -12.81 17.52 20.62
C ARG A 247 -11.39 17.31 21.13
N ARG A 248 -10.40 17.26 20.24
CA ARG A 248 -8.98 17.12 20.62
C ARG A 248 -8.44 18.38 21.29
N LEU A 249 -8.85 19.55 20.83
CA LEU A 249 -8.47 20.84 21.46
C LEU A 249 -9.10 20.99 22.86
N VAL A 250 -10.37 20.64 23.01
CA VAL A 250 -11.06 20.63 24.33
C VAL A 250 -10.34 19.66 25.29
N ARG A 251 -9.99 18.48 24.83
CA ARG A 251 -9.26 17.51 25.65
C ARG A 251 -7.89 18.06 26.07
N PHE A 252 -7.16 18.69 25.16
CA PHE A 252 -5.88 19.35 25.47
C PHE A 252 -6.07 20.45 26.53
N ALA A 253 -7.08 21.32 26.38
CA ALA A 253 -7.37 22.36 27.35
C ALA A 253 -7.66 21.79 28.75
N SER A 254 -8.39 20.70 28.84
CA SER A 254 -8.74 20.04 30.11
C SER A 254 -7.58 19.27 30.74
N GLU A 255 -6.83 18.49 29.94
CA GLU A 255 -5.80 17.58 30.46
C GLU A 255 -4.41 18.26 30.62
N ASP A 256 -4.02 19.13 29.68
CA ASP A 256 -2.69 19.74 29.65
C ASP A 256 -2.67 21.16 30.29
N ILE A 257 -3.75 21.92 30.23
CA ILE A 257 -3.81 23.30 30.75
C ILE A 257 -4.64 23.37 32.06
N GLY A 258 -5.55 22.44 32.30
CA GLY A 258 -6.37 22.41 33.50
C GLY A 258 -7.51 23.44 33.50
N MET A 259 -8.06 23.77 32.33
CA MET A 259 -9.22 24.65 32.19
C MET A 259 -10.53 23.89 32.31
#